data_278a20cf62f394e7a69184f03631e7e1
#
_entry.id   278a20cf62f394e7a69184f03631e7e1
#
_cell.length_a   1.000
_cell.length_b   1.000
_cell.length_c   1.000
_cell.angle_alpha   90.00
_cell.angle_beta   90.00
_cell.angle_gamma   90.00
#
_symmetry.space_group_name_H-M   'P 1'
#
loop_
_entity.id
_entity.type
_entity.pdbx_description
1 polymer ?
#
loop_
_entity_poly.entity_id
_entity_poly.type
_entity_poly.pdbx_seq_one_letter_code
_entity_poly.pdbx_strand_id
1 'polypeptide(L)'
;MEFKGQVALVTGSARGIGKAIAAGLAQKGVNVVIADVNLEEALKTSSEIAGLGVRSEALRLDVSSSKEVTGVFEDIQRNFGRLDILVNNAGITRDGLLLRMKEEDWDLVININLKGAFLCSKEAVKIMAKQRYGRIVNIASVVAFMGNPGQVNYGASKAGIVGLTKTIAKEYASRGITANAVAPGFIMTAMTEALPDNVKEEMKKAIPMARFGTVMDVANAVVFLSSPDSGYITGQVIHVNGGMYM
;
A
#
# COMPACT_ATOMS: atom_id res chain seq x y z
N MET A 1 15.82 10.48 10.91
CA MET A 1 15.45 9.77 9.67
C MET A 1 15.81 10.66 8.49
N GLU A 2 16.78 10.29 7.70
CA GLU A 2 17.16 11.07 6.52
C GLU A 2 16.76 10.28 5.26
N PHE A 3 15.80 10.83 4.50
CA PHE A 3 15.28 10.26 3.26
C PHE A 3 15.70 11.07 2.02
N LYS A 4 16.65 12.01 2.21
CA LYS A 4 17.00 13.01 1.19
C LYS A 4 17.42 12.36 -0.13
N GLY A 5 16.71 12.74 -1.19
CA GLY A 5 16.98 12.25 -2.55
C GLY A 5 16.43 10.86 -2.86
N GLN A 6 15.77 10.19 -1.93
CA GLN A 6 15.07 8.92 -2.21
C GLN A 6 13.82 9.14 -3.07
N VAL A 7 13.41 8.08 -3.78
CA VAL A 7 12.25 8.06 -4.66
C VAL A 7 11.30 6.95 -4.21
N ALA A 8 10.05 7.30 -4.00
CA ALA A 8 8.97 6.38 -3.67
C ALA A 8 7.95 6.27 -4.79
N LEU A 9 7.49 5.06 -5.08
CA LEU A 9 6.27 4.79 -5.83
C LEU A 9 5.19 4.35 -4.85
N VAL A 10 4.04 5.04 -4.85
CA VAL A 10 2.85 4.63 -4.08
C VAL A 10 1.72 4.33 -5.06
N THR A 11 1.22 3.10 -5.06
CA THR A 11 0.11 2.68 -5.93
C THR A 11 -1.24 2.97 -5.28
N GLY A 12 -2.26 3.35 -6.08
CA GLY A 12 -3.58 3.74 -5.55
C GLY A 12 -3.49 4.97 -4.65
N SER A 13 -2.68 5.96 -5.04
CA SER A 13 -2.31 7.07 -4.18
C SER A 13 -2.96 8.41 -4.53
N ALA A 14 -3.94 8.42 -5.42
CA ALA A 14 -4.70 9.63 -5.72
C ALA A 14 -5.51 10.14 -4.51
N ARG A 15 -5.89 9.25 -3.58
CA ARG A 15 -6.72 9.58 -2.40
C ARG A 15 -6.49 8.64 -1.21
N GLY A 16 -7.20 8.91 -0.11
CA GLY A 16 -7.28 8.03 1.05
C GLY A 16 -5.94 7.68 1.69
N ILE A 17 -5.74 6.42 2.02
CA ILE A 17 -4.53 5.89 2.67
C ILE A 17 -3.29 6.14 1.80
N GLY A 18 -3.38 5.87 0.49
CA GLY A 18 -2.27 6.06 -0.43
C GLY A 18 -1.80 7.52 -0.50
N LYS A 19 -2.73 8.49 -0.57
CA LYS A 19 -2.42 9.92 -0.53
C LYS A 19 -1.76 10.32 0.80
N ALA A 20 -2.27 9.81 1.93
CA ALA A 20 -1.68 10.10 3.23
C ALA A 20 -0.25 9.53 3.37
N ILE A 21 -0.01 8.34 2.84
CA ILE A 21 1.33 7.73 2.77
C ILE A 21 2.26 8.59 1.92
N ALA A 22 1.82 9.00 0.73
CA ALA A 22 2.58 9.87 -0.16
C ALA A 22 2.96 11.19 0.52
N ALA A 23 2.01 11.84 1.19
CA ALA A 23 2.25 13.06 1.95
C ALA A 23 3.23 12.84 3.11
N GLY A 24 3.09 11.75 3.87
CA GLY A 24 3.99 11.42 4.97
C GLY A 24 5.43 11.18 4.52
N LEU A 25 5.64 10.52 3.37
CA LEU A 25 6.96 10.34 2.76
C LEU A 25 7.53 11.67 2.25
N ALA A 26 6.72 12.48 1.57
CA ALA A 26 7.13 13.80 1.07
C ALA A 26 7.57 14.74 2.20
N GLN A 27 6.86 14.77 3.34
CA GLN A 27 7.24 15.53 4.53
C GLN A 27 8.61 15.11 5.11
N LYS A 28 9.12 13.94 4.75
CA LYS A 28 10.47 13.46 5.11
C LYS A 28 11.51 13.74 4.00
N GLY A 29 11.12 14.44 2.93
CA GLY A 29 12.02 14.79 1.84
C GLY A 29 12.16 13.73 0.74
N VAL A 30 11.24 12.75 0.68
CA VAL A 30 11.19 11.74 -0.38
C VAL A 30 10.52 12.32 -1.61
N ASN A 31 11.08 12.13 -2.80
CA ASN A 31 10.40 12.37 -4.06
C ASN A 31 9.36 11.28 -4.29
N VAL A 32 8.16 11.64 -4.71
CA VAL A 32 7.04 10.69 -4.73
C VAL A 32 6.39 10.59 -6.11
N VAL A 33 6.27 9.37 -6.60
CA VAL A 33 5.45 9.05 -7.77
C VAL A 33 4.06 8.63 -7.29
N ILE A 34 3.06 9.40 -7.68
CA ILE A 34 1.64 9.16 -7.42
C ILE A 34 1.11 8.31 -8.57
N ALA A 35 0.78 7.06 -8.32
CA ALA A 35 0.28 6.16 -9.36
C ALA A 35 -1.15 5.70 -9.06
N ASP A 36 -2.06 5.93 -10.00
CA ASP A 36 -3.48 5.57 -9.85
C ASP A 36 -4.11 5.33 -11.23
N VAL A 37 -5.21 4.58 -11.27
CA VAL A 37 -6.02 4.44 -12.51
C VAL A 37 -6.70 5.75 -12.88
N ASN A 38 -7.01 6.61 -11.90
CA ASN A 38 -7.55 7.93 -12.09
C ASN A 38 -6.42 8.97 -12.17
N LEU A 39 -5.93 9.21 -13.39
CA LEU A 39 -4.83 10.15 -13.64
C LEU A 39 -5.18 11.59 -13.22
N GLU A 40 -6.42 12.03 -13.39
CA GLU A 40 -6.83 13.40 -13.04
C GLU A 40 -6.69 13.66 -11.54
N GLU A 41 -7.18 12.72 -10.70
CA GLU A 41 -7.01 12.82 -9.25
C GLU A 41 -5.54 12.65 -8.84
N ALA A 42 -4.79 11.78 -9.51
CA ALA A 42 -3.35 11.62 -9.27
C ALA A 42 -2.56 12.90 -9.54
N LEU A 43 -2.90 13.65 -10.61
CA LEU A 43 -2.30 14.95 -10.92
C LEU A 43 -2.57 16.00 -9.84
N LYS A 44 -3.80 16.07 -9.32
CA LYS A 44 -4.16 16.96 -8.22
C LYS A 44 -3.33 16.64 -6.96
N THR A 45 -3.28 15.37 -6.60
CA THR A 45 -2.49 14.90 -5.46
C THR A 45 -1.00 15.15 -5.66
N SER A 46 -0.45 14.88 -6.85
CA SER A 46 0.95 15.16 -7.16
C SER A 46 1.31 16.64 -7.02
N SER A 47 0.41 17.55 -7.45
CA SER A 47 0.59 18.98 -7.27
C SER A 47 0.63 19.39 -5.79
N GLU A 48 -0.27 18.83 -4.96
CA GLU A 48 -0.26 19.07 -3.52
C GLU A 48 1.03 18.56 -2.86
N ILE A 49 1.50 17.39 -3.26
CA ILE A 49 2.74 16.78 -2.76
C ILE A 49 3.97 17.61 -3.17
N ALA A 50 4.01 18.12 -4.41
CA ALA A 50 5.08 19.00 -4.86
C ALA A 50 5.15 20.30 -4.03
N GLY A 51 4.01 20.81 -3.55
CA GLY A 51 3.93 21.92 -2.62
C GLY A 51 4.65 21.72 -1.28
N LEU A 52 5.01 20.47 -0.93
CA LEU A 52 5.81 20.13 0.26
C LEU A 52 7.33 20.27 0.01
N GLY A 53 7.77 20.74 -1.16
CA GLY A 53 9.17 21.00 -1.48
C GLY A 53 9.94 19.79 -2.01
N VAL A 54 9.25 18.76 -2.47
CA VAL A 54 9.84 17.58 -3.11
C VAL A 54 9.42 17.50 -4.58
N ARG A 55 10.16 16.71 -5.38
CA ARG A 55 9.68 16.36 -6.72
C ARG A 55 8.56 15.34 -6.60
N SER A 56 7.44 15.62 -7.27
CA SER A 56 6.32 14.68 -7.39
C SER A 56 5.90 14.55 -8.85
N GLU A 57 5.52 13.35 -9.25
CA GLU A 57 5.06 13.03 -10.60
C GLU A 57 3.83 12.13 -10.51
N ALA A 58 2.83 12.39 -11.35
CA ALA A 58 1.63 11.56 -11.43
C ALA A 58 1.71 10.66 -12.67
N LEU A 59 1.46 9.36 -12.50
CA LEU A 59 1.42 8.39 -13.58
C LEU A 59 0.12 7.58 -13.51
N ARG A 60 -0.49 7.36 -14.69
CA ARG A 60 -1.62 6.42 -14.77
C ARG A 60 -1.10 5.00 -14.61
N LEU A 61 -1.75 4.21 -13.75
CA LEU A 61 -1.37 2.82 -13.52
C LEU A 61 -2.58 1.96 -13.17
N ASP A 62 -2.90 1.01 -14.03
CA ASP A 62 -3.65 -0.17 -13.67
C ASP A 62 -2.65 -1.27 -13.24
N VAL A 63 -2.60 -1.55 -11.93
CA VAL A 63 -1.67 -2.54 -11.37
C VAL A 63 -1.92 -3.97 -11.86
N SER A 64 -3.12 -4.28 -12.38
CA SER A 64 -3.45 -5.59 -12.95
C SER A 64 -2.85 -5.81 -14.34
N SER A 65 -2.45 -4.71 -15.01
CA SER A 65 -1.85 -4.70 -16.34
C SER A 65 -0.33 -4.80 -16.28
N SER A 66 0.23 -5.95 -16.61
CA SER A 66 1.69 -6.15 -16.66
C SER A 66 2.39 -5.13 -17.58
N LYS A 67 1.76 -4.74 -18.67
CA LYS A 67 2.30 -3.76 -19.62
C LYS A 67 2.38 -2.35 -19.01
N GLU A 68 1.31 -1.92 -18.33
CA GLU A 68 1.29 -0.60 -17.67
C GLU A 68 2.29 -0.56 -16.51
N VAL A 69 2.35 -1.63 -15.71
CA VAL A 69 3.34 -1.75 -14.63
C VAL A 69 4.75 -1.59 -15.18
N THR A 70 5.14 -2.36 -16.20
CA THR A 70 6.48 -2.25 -16.79
C THR A 70 6.76 -0.83 -17.30
N GLY A 71 5.82 -0.20 -18.01
CA GLY A 71 5.99 1.17 -18.52
C GLY A 71 6.20 2.20 -17.41
N VAL A 72 5.44 2.12 -16.31
CA VAL A 72 5.59 3.04 -15.17
C VAL A 72 6.98 2.89 -14.53
N PHE A 73 7.50 1.67 -14.37
CA PHE A 73 8.83 1.47 -13.81
C PHE A 73 9.96 1.94 -14.75
N GLU A 74 9.76 1.82 -16.08
CA GLU A 74 10.66 2.40 -17.08
C GLU A 74 10.65 3.95 -17.01
N ASP A 75 9.47 4.57 -16.86
CA ASP A 75 9.35 6.00 -16.67
C ASP A 75 10.04 6.48 -15.39
N ILE A 76 9.86 5.78 -14.27
CA ILE A 76 10.56 6.08 -13.02
C ILE A 76 12.08 6.00 -13.21
N GLN A 77 12.56 4.95 -13.88
CA GLN A 77 14.00 4.80 -14.12
C GLN A 77 14.54 5.91 -15.03
N ARG A 78 13.78 6.32 -16.05
CA ARG A 78 14.16 7.40 -16.96
C ARG A 78 14.14 8.78 -16.28
N ASN A 79 13.11 9.04 -15.47
CA ASN A 79 12.86 10.37 -14.91
C ASN A 79 13.62 10.61 -13.60
N PHE A 80 13.82 9.58 -12.77
CA PHE A 80 14.45 9.69 -11.45
C PHE A 80 15.77 8.93 -11.32
N GLY A 81 16.04 7.95 -12.21
CA GLY A 81 17.24 7.14 -12.20
C GLY A 81 17.31 6.10 -11.07
N ARG A 82 16.33 6.09 -10.15
CA ARG A 82 16.29 5.22 -8.98
C ARG A 82 14.88 4.97 -8.48
N LEU A 83 14.70 3.90 -7.71
CA LEU A 83 13.50 3.63 -6.91
C LEU A 83 13.94 3.03 -5.57
N ASP A 84 13.63 3.71 -4.47
CA ASP A 84 14.06 3.32 -3.13
C ASP A 84 12.94 2.68 -2.32
N ILE A 85 11.72 3.15 -2.54
CA ILE A 85 10.54 2.75 -1.77
C ILE A 85 9.42 2.37 -2.74
N LEU A 86 8.86 1.18 -2.56
CA LEU A 86 7.61 0.77 -3.19
C LEU A 86 6.54 0.58 -2.12
N VAL A 87 5.40 1.25 -2.26
CA VAL A 87 4.22 0.99 -1.44
C VAL A 87 3.11 0.41 -2.30
N ASN A 88 2.85 -0.88 -2.15
CA ASN A 88 1.72 -1.56 -2.77
C ASN A 88 0.45 -1.30 -1.95
N ASN A 89 -0.25 -0.21 -2.27
CA ASN A 89 -1.48 0.21 -1.60
C ASN A 89 -2.72 0.01 -2.47
N ALA A 90 -2.60 0.01 -3.80
CA ALA A 90 -3.74 -0.20 -4.68
C ALA A 90 -4.54 -1.45 -4.31
N GLY A 91 -5.86 -1.31 -4.22
CA GLY A 91 -6.73 -2.41 -3.87
C GLY A 91 -8.20 -2.01 -3.87
N ILE A 92 -9.04 -3.00 -4.07
CA ILE A 92 -10.50 -2.88 -4.08
C ILE A 92 -11.14 -3.96 -3.23
N THR A 93 -12.42 -3.78 -2.93
CA THR A 93 -13.33 -4.83 -2.42
C THR A 93 -14.45 -5.07 -3.42
N ARG A 94 -14.96 -6.29 -3.44
CA ARG A 94 -16.22 -6.71 -4.09
C ARG A 94 -16.88 -7.70 -3.16
N ASP A 95 -17.72 -7.18 -2.27
CA ASP A 95 -18.28 -7.95 -1.16
C ASP A 95 -19.46 -8.78 -1.62
N GLY A 96 -19.52 -10.02 -1.18
CA GLY A 96 -20.59 -10.96 -1.46
C GLY A 96 -20.41 -12.25 -0.63
N LEU A 97 -21.49 -12.81 -0.10
CA LEU A 97 -21.44 -14.10 0.60
C LEU A 97 -20.89 -15.19 -0.34
N LEU A 98 -20.11 -16.12 0.18
CA LEU A 98 -19.43 -17.16 -0.58
C LEU A 98 -20.30 -17.84 -1.65
N LEU A 99 -21.53 -18.25 -1.28
CA LEU A 99 -22.47 -18.91 -2.20
C LEU A 99 -23.02 -18.00 -3.32
N ARG A 100 -22.86 -16.69 -3.19
CA ARG A 100 -23.39 -15.70 -4.15
C ARG A 100 -22.28 -14.91 -4.83
N MET A 101 -21.03 -15.14 -4.46
CA MET A 101 -19.90 -14.45 -5.05
C MET A 101 -19.70 -14.91 -6.48
N LYS A 102 -19.61 -13.96 -7.39
CA LYS A 102 -19.33 -14.23 -8.80
C LYS A 102 -17.83 -14.46 -9.00
N GLU A 103 -17.48 -15.34 -9.93
CA GLU A 103 -16.08 -15.60 -10.29
C GLU A 103 -15.39 -14.33 -10.79
N GLU A 104 -16.10 -13.47 -11.53
CA GLU A 104 -15.57 -12.20 -12.03
C GLU A 104 -15.18 -11.24 -10.88
N ASP A 105 -15.97 -11.20 -9.79
CA ASP A 105 -15.67 -10.39 -8.61
C ASP A 105 -14.49 -10.95 -7.82
N TRP A 106 -14.35 -12.29 -7.77
CA TRP A 106 -13.19 -12.95 -7.20
C TRP A 106 -11.94 -12.60 -8.01
N ASP A 107 -11.95 -12.85 -9.31
CA ASP A 107 -10.82 -12.61 -10.19
C ASP A 107 -10.38 -11.15 -10.20
N LEU A 108 -11.34 -10.23 -10.23
CA LEU A 108 -11.04 -8.80 -10.21
C LEU A 108 -10.28 -8.41 -8.93
N VAL A 109 -10.72 -8.87 -7.76
CA VAL A 109 -10.07 -8.57 -6.48
C VAL A 109 -8.68 -9.20 -6.39
N ILE A 110 -8.54 -10.47 -6.80
CA ILE A 110 -7.24 -11.15 -6.80
C ILE A 110 -6.28 -10.48 -7.80
N ASN A 111 -6.73 -10.13 -8.99
CA ASN A 111 -5.90 -9.50 -10.01
C ASN A 111 -5.39 -8.12 -9.58
N ILE A 112 -6.23 -7.30 -8.97
CA ILE A 112 -5.82 -5.96 -8.53
C ILE A 112 -4.98 -6.05 -7.25
N ASN A 113 -5.52 -6.69 -6.19
CA ASN A 113 -4.91 -6.63 -4.87
C ASN A 113 -3.63 -7.46 -4.76
N LEU A 114 -3.63 -8.70 -5.25
CA LEU A 114 -2.52 -9.63 -5.06
C LEU A 114 -1.58 -9.67 -6.27
N LYS A 115 -2.12 -9.93 -7.46
CA LYS A 115 -1.29 -9.97 -8.69
C LYS A 115 -0.67 -8.61 -8.98
N GLY A 116 -1.41 -7.50 -8.75
CA GLY A 116 -0.87 -6.15 -8.90
C GLY A 116 0.34 -5.89 -7.99
N ALA A 117 0.24 -6.26 -6.71
CA ALA A 117 1.35 -6.15 -5.78
C ALA A 117 2.55 -7.02 -6.19
N PHE A 118 2.30 -8.24 -6.71
CA PHE A 118 3.34 -9.10 -7.27
C PHE A 118 4.03 -8.44 -8.47
N LEU A 119 3.27 -7.93 -9.44
CA LEU A 119 3.82 -7.29 -10.65
C LEU A 119 4.68 -6.08 -10.29
N CYS A 120 4.17 -5.18 -9.45
CA CYS A 120 4.92 -4.00 -9.00
C CYS A 120 6.18 -4.40 -8.22
N SER A 121 6.09 -5.36 -7.31
CA SER A 121 7.25 -5.84 -6.55
C SER A 121 8.31 -6.45 -7.45
N LYS A 122 7.90 -7.23 -8.47
CA LYS A 122 8.81 -7.83 -9.44
C LYS A 122 9.61 -6.78 -10.21
N GLU A 123 8.98 -5.70 -10.66
CA GLU A 123 9.69 -4.62 -11.35
C GLU A 123 10.57 -3.82 -10.38
N ALA A 124 10.08 -3.53 -9.16
CA ALA A 124 10.83 -2.82 -8.15
C ALA A 124 12.15 -3.54 -7.78
N VAL A 125 12.10 -4.84 -7.54
CA VAL A 125 13.31 -5.60 -7.20
C VAL A 125 14.36 -5.61 -8.31
N LYS A 126 13.99 -5.50 -9.59
CA LYS A 126 14.97 -5.37 -10.69
C LYS A 126 15.85 -4.11 -10.52
N ILE A 127 15.25 -3.02 -10.07
CA ILE A 127 15.94 -1.75 -9.83
C ILE A 127 16.68 -1.80 -8.49
N MET A 128 15.97 -2.13 -7.41
CA MET A 128 16.47 -2.13 -6.05
C MET A 128 17.64 -3.11 -5.83
N ALA A 129 17.62 -4.28 -6.47
CA ALA A 129 18.70 -5.26 -6.36
C ALA A 129 20.02 -4.77 -6.99
N LYS A 130 19.96 -3.97 -8.06
CA LYS A 130 21.12 -3.31 -8.65
C LYS A 130 21.65 -2.20 -7.75
N GLN A 131 20.74 -1.45 -7.11
CA GLN A 131 21.08 -0.39 -6.15
C GLN A 131 21.65 -0.95 -4.83
N ARG A 132 21.37 -2.23 -4.51
CA ARG A 132 21.59 -2.87 -3.22
C ARG A 132 20.92 -2.13 -2.06
N TYR A 133 19.76 -1.57 -2.35
CA TYR A 133 18.88 -0.87 -1.40
C TYR A 133 17.43 -0.90 -1.91
N GLY A 134 16.50 -1.16 -1.01
CA GLY A 134 15.07 -1.05 -1.28
C GLY A 134 14.23 -1.25 -0.03
N ARG A 135 13.05 -0.63 -0.03
CA ARG A 135 12.00 -0.77 0.98
C ARG A 135 10.68 -1.08 0.27
N ILE A 136 10.15 -2.26 0.51
CA ILE A 136 8.83 -2.66 -0.02
C ILE A 136 7.87 -2.73 1.15
N VAL A 137 6.80 -1.94 1.09
CA VAL A 137 5.73 -1.97 2.10
C VAL A 137 4.41 -2.31 1.41
N ASN A 138 3.82 -3.42 1.82
CA ASN A 138 2.57 -3.92 1.28
C ASN A 138 1.40 -3.59 2.22
N ILE A 139 0.30 -3.05 1.71
CA ILE A 139 -0.90 -2.82 2.51
C ILE A 139 -1.76 -4.10 2.51
N ALA A 140 -1.67 -4.83 3.61
CA ALA A 140 -2.52 -5.97 3.92
C ALA A 140 -3.88 -5.50 4.51
N SER A 141 -4.45 -6.24 5.45
CA SER A 141 -5.65 -5.89 6.21
C SER A 141 -5.77 -6.80 7.43
N VAL A 142 -6.43 -6.34 8.48
CA VAL A 142 -6.85 -7.18 9.60
C VAL A 142 -7.70 -8.38 9.11
N VAL A 143 -8.46 -8.21 8.03
CA VAL A 143 -9.29 -9.26 7.41
C VAL A 143 -8.46 -10.46 6.94
N ALA A 144 -7.17 -10.28 6.62
CA ALA A 144 -6.26 -11.38 6.28
C ALA A 144 -6.05 -12.37 7.42
N PHE A 145 -6.33 -11.98 8.66
CA PHE A 145 -6.08 -12.74 9.88
C PHE A 145 -7.37 -13.17 10.59
N MET A 146 -8.38 -12.29 10.61
CA MET A 146 -9.64 -12.54 11.30
C MET A 146 -10.71 -13.16 10.39
N GLY A 147 -10.60 -12.93 9.07
CA GLY A 147 -11.72 -13.11 8.16
C GLY A 147 -12.79 -12.02 8.34
N ASN A 148 -13.67 -11.90 7.35
CA ASN A 148 -14.87 -11.07 7.46
C ASN A 148 -15.96 -11.66 6.55
N PRO A 149 -17.18 -11.90 7.06
CA PRO A 149 -18.29 -12.38 6.24
C PRO A 149 -18.49 -11.50 4.99
N GLY A 150 -18.64 -12.13 3.84
CA GLY A 150 -18.81 -11.45 2.56
C GLY A 150 -17.51 -11.00 1.87
N GLN A 151 -16.33 -11.24 2.47
CA GLN A 151 -15.05 -10.77 1.94
C GLN A 151 -14.06 -11.93 1.66
N VAL A 152 -14.54 -13.06 1.17
CA VAL A 152 -13.67 -14.23 0.92
C VAL A 152 -12.57 -13.93 -0.10
N ASN A 153 -12.87 -13.19 -1.18
CA ASN A 153 -11.91 -12.74 -2.19
C ASN A 153 -10.90 -11.74 -1.60
N TYR A 154 -11.40 -10.73 -0.88
CA TYR A 154 -10.56 -9.72 -0.24
C TYR A 154 -9.65 -10.33 0.83
N GLY A 155 -10.20 -11.14 1.73
CA GLY A 155 -9.44 -11.85 2.76
C GLY A 155 -8.35 -12.73 2.16
N ALA A 156 -8.67 -13.53 1.14
CA ALA A 156 -7.71 -14.35 0.42
C ALA A 156 -6.61 -13.50 -0.22
N SER A 157 -6.97 -12.39 -0.90
CA SER A 157 -6.00 -11.49 -1.52
C SER A 157 -5.03 -10.88 -0.49
N LYS A 158 -5.54 -10.44 0.65
CA LYS A 158 -4.75 -9.80 1.71
C LYS A 158 -3.91 -10.81 2.51
N ALA A 159 -4.37 -12.05 2.67
CA ALA A 159 -3.56 -13.15 3.20
C ALA A 159 -2.42 -13.53 2.23
N GLY A 160 -2.69 -13.56 0.92
CA GLY A 160 -1.67 -13.75 -0.11
C GLY A 160 -0.57 -12.67 -0.08
N ILE A 161 -0.93 -11.43 0.20
CA ILE A 161 0.02 -10.31 0.40
C ILE A 161 1.01 -10.62 1.53
N VAL A 162 0.57 -11.23 2.63
CA VAL A 162 1.46 -11.61 3.74
C VAL A 162 2.47 -12.67 3.30
N GLY A 163 2.02 -13.68 2.56
CA GLY A 163 2.90 -14.70 1.97
C GLY A 163 3.92 -14.10 1.00
N LEU A 164 3.45 -13.24 0.08
CA LEU A 164 4.29 -12.51 -0.88
C LEU A 164 5.37 -11.68 -0.15
N THR A 165 4.98 -10.94 0.88
CA THR A 165 5.89 -10.13 1.70
C THR A 165 7.02 -10.95 2.30
N LYS A 166 6.68 -12.07 2.96
CA LYS A 166 7.66 -12.95 3.62
C LYS A 166 8.62 -13.60 2.62
N THR A 167 8.13 -13.95 1.44
CA THR A 167 8.95 -14.56 0.39
C THR A 167 9.94 -13.55 -0.17
N ILE A 168 9.48 -12.33 -0.54
CA ILE A 168 10.38 -11.26 -1.02
C ILE A 168 11.43 -10.93 0.03
N ALA A 169 11.05 -10.84 1.31
CA ALA A 169 11.98 -10.58 2.40
C ALA A 169 13.13 -11.62 2.44
N LYS A 170 12.80 -12.91 2.32
CA LYS A 170 13.81 -13.98 2.32
C LYS A 170 14.70 -13.98 1.08
N GLU A 171 14.14 -13.75 -0.10
CA GLU A 171 14.87 -13.79 -1.36
C GLU A 171 15.85 -12.62 -1.52
N TYR A 172 15.47 -11.43 -1.03
CA TYR A 172 16.17 -10.19 -1.35
C TYR A 172 16.86 -9.50 -0.16
N ALA A 173 16.79 -10.04 1.06
CA ALA A 173 17.46 -9.47 2.22
C ALA A 173 18.98 -9.29 2.00
N SER A 174 19.67 -10.26 1.38
CA SER A 174 21.08 -10.19 1.06
C SER A 174 21.44 -9.10 0.03
N ARG A 175 20.45 -8.53 -0.63
CA ARG A 175 20.58 -7.39 -1.55
C ARG A 175 20.25 -6.04 -0.90
N GLY A 176 20.11 -5.98 0.43
CA GLY A 176 19.78 -4.76 1.16
C GLY A 176 18.32 -4.31 1.00
N ILE A 177 17.42 -5.22 0.57
CA ILE A 177 16.02 -4.94 0.39
C ILE A 177 15.24 -5.52 1.57
N THR A 178 14.39 -4.70 2.20
CA THR A 178 13.40 -5.18 3.16
C THR A 178 12.02 -5.20 2.53
N ALA A 179 11.21 -6.19 2.91
CA ALA A 179 9.80 -6.26 2.53
C ALA A 179 8.97 -6.50 3.79
N ASN A 180 8.03 -5.60 4.07
CA ASN A 180 7.14 -5.69 5.22
C ASN A 180 5.70 -5.41 4.80
N ALA A 181 4.75 -5.72 5.67
CA ALA A 181 3.35 -5.41 5.47
C ALA A 181 2.81 -4.55 6.62
N VAL A 182 1.84 -3.71 6.32
CA VAL A 182 1.00 -3.03 7.30
C VAL A 182 -0.41 -3.60 7.15
N ALA A 183 -1.03 -3.98 8.25
CA ALA A 183 -2.38 -4.54 8.31
C ALA A 183 -3.32 -3.55 9.04
N PRO A 184 -3.99 -2.64 8.29
CA PRO A 184 -4.95 -1.74 8.89
C PRO A 184 -6.19 -2.49 9.40
N GLY A 185 -6.78 -1.98 10.49
CA GLY A 185 -8.14 -2.30 10.92
C GLY A 185 -9.16 -1.38 10.25
N PHE A 186 -10.16 -0.96 11.02
CA PHE A 186 -11.13 0.02 10.55
C PHE A 186 -10.54 1.43 10.55
N ILE A 187 -10.34 1.96 9.35
CA ILE A 187 -9.76 3.30 9.13
C ILE A 187 -10.85 4.24 8.64
N MET A 188 -10.90 5.43 9.22
CA MET A 188 -11.80 6.49 8.77
C MET A 188 -11.38 6.98 7.39
N THR A 189 -12.27 6.80 6.43
CA THR A 189 -12.14 7.22 5.03
C THR A 189 -13.49 7.78 4.59
N ALA A 190 -13.57 8.41 3.43
CA ALA A 190 -14.84 8.89 2.90
C ALA A 190 -15.94 7.79 2.84
N MET A 191 -15.54 6.53 2.63
CA MET A 191 -16.47 5.39 2.60
C MET A 191 -17.01 5.07 4.00
N THR A 192 -16.18 5.04 5.04
CA THR A 192 -16.60 4.75 6.42
C THR A 192 -17.31 5.94 7.05
N GLU A 193 -17.00 7.14 6.61
CA GLU A 193 -17.65 8.38 7.08
C GLU A 193 -19.12 8.43 6.69
N ALA A 194 -19.47 7.88 5.54
CA ALA A 194 -20.85 7.81 5.02
C ALA A 194 -21.72 6.74 5.71
N LEU A 195 -21.18 5.90 6.58
CA LEU A 195 -21.95 4.88 7.31
C LEU A 195 -22.86 5.53 8.37
N PRO A 196 -24.04 4.94 8.64
CA PRO A 196 -24.91 5.37 9.74
C PRO A 196 -24.20 5.30 11.10
N ASP A 197 -24.52 6.21 12.01
CA ASP A 197 -23.83 6.31 13.31
C ASP A 197 -23.99 5.06 14.18
N ASN A 198 -25.15 4.41 14.15
CA ASN A 198 -25.38 3.16 14.87
C ASN A 198 -24.44 2.03 14.36
N VAL A 199 -24.17 1.98 13.05
CA VAL A 199 -23.22 1.02 12.48
C VAL A 199 -21.79 1.35 12.91
N LYS A 200 -21.42 2.64 12.90
CA LYS A 200 -20.11 3.08 13.40
C LYS A 200 -19.89 2.72 14.86
N GLU A 201 -20.91 2.91 15.71
CA GLU A 201 -20.81 2.57 17.14
C GLU A 201 -20.65 1.05 17.34
N GLU A 202 -21.39 0.22 16.60
CA GLU A 202 -21.19 -1.23 16.65
C GLU A 202 -19.78 -1.65 16.20
N MET A 203 -19.27 -1.05 15.12
CA MET A 203 -17.91 -1.33 14.67
C MET A 203 -16.85 -0.91 15.70
N LYS A 204 -17.04 0.20 16.40
CA LYS A 204 -16.13 0.67 17.46
C LYS A 204 -16.05 -0.30 18.62
N LYS A 205 -17.14 -1.01 18.96
CA LYS A 205 -17.14 -2.02 20.05
C LYS A 205 -16.14 -3.15 19.79
N ALA A 206 -15.85 -3.46 18.54
CA ALA A 206 -14.84 -4.46 18.16
C ALA A 206 -13.40 -3.95 18.27
N ILE A 207 -13.19 -2.66 18.57
CA ILE A 207 -11.87 -2.03 18.66
C ILE A 207 -11.55 -1.74 20.13
N PRO A 208 -10.57 -2.37 20.76
CA PRO A 208 -10.19 -2.09 22.15
C PRO A 208 -9.89 -0.60 22.42
N MET A 209 -9.28 0.13 21.45
CA MET A 209 -9.06 1.57 21.58
C MET A 209 -10.33 2.42 21.41
N ALA A 210 -11.50 1.81 21.17
CA ALA A 210 -12.82 2.44 21.05
C ALA A 210 -12.91 3.60 20.04
N ARG A 211 -12.02 3.63 19.05
CA ARG A 211 -12.02 4.60 17.96
C ARG A 211 -11.58 3.96 16.63
N PHE A 212 -12.04 4.51 15.53
CA PHE A 212 -11.43 4.20 14.24
C PHE A 212 -10.00 4.76 14.16
N GLY A 213 -9.15 4.06 13.42
CA GLY A 213 -7.88 4.61 12.99
C GLY A 213 -8.08 5.70 11.94
N THR A 214 -7.09 6.56 11.77
CA THR A 214 -7.02 7.55 10.71
C THR A 214 -6.10 7.08 9.59
N VAL A 215 -6.19 7.68 8.40
CA VAL A 215 -5.25 7.43 7.32
C VAL A 215 -3.79 7.73 7.73
N MET A 216 -3.61 8.67 8.67
CA MET A 216 -2.29 9.02 9.22
C MET A 216 -1.74 7.94 10.16
N ASP A 217 -2.59 7.23 10.92
CA ASP A 217 -2.14 6.09 11.75
C ASP A 217 -1.46 5.03 10.86
N VAL A 218 -2.02 4.77 9.67
CA VAL A 218 -1.45 3.84 8.68
C VAL A 218 -0.19 4.43 8.03
N ALA A 219 -0.25 5.70 7.60
CA ALA A 219 0.86 6.37 6.94
C ALA A 219 2.11 6.41 7.83
N ASN A 220 1.97 6.67 9.12
CA ASN A 220 3.09 6.68 10.08
C ASN A 220 3.81 5.34 10.15
N ALA A 221 3.08 4.22 10.18
CA ALA A 221 3.67 2.87 10.16
C ALA A 221 4.42 2.61 8.85
N VAL A 222 3.85 3.02 7.71
CA VAL A 222 4.49 2.88 6.39
C VAL A 222 5.76 3.73 6.30
N VAL A 223 5.72 4.98 6.73
CA VAL A 223 6.89 5.88 6.75
C VAL A 223 8.00 5.29 7.62
N PHE A 224 7.68 4.76 8.80
CA PHE A 224 8.65 4.08 9.64
C PHE A 224 9.29 2.89 8.94
N LEU A 225 8.49 1.98 8.36
CA LEU A 225 9.01 0.80 7.64
C LEU A 225 9.79 1.15 6.37
N SER A 226 9.55 2.32 5.80
CA SER A 226 10.27 2.84 4.64
C SER A 226 11.60 3.49 5.00
N SER A 227 11.84 3.76 6.28
CA SER A 227 13.03 4.49 6.73
C SER A 227 14.30 3.64 6.72
N PRO A 228 15.48 4.26 6.63
CA PRO A 228 16.74 3.56 6.87
C PRO A 228 16.83 2.94 8.28
N ASP A 229 16.19 3.56 9.27
CA ASP A 229 16.20 3.13 10.68
C ASP A 229 15.51 1.77 10.90
N SER A 230 14.60 1.37 10.00
CA SER A 230 13.96 0.06 9.99
C SER A 230 14.73 -1.01 9.21
N GLY A 231 16.00 -0.76 8.87
CA GLY A 231 16.81 -1.60 7.98
C GLY A 231 17.02 -3.04 8.43
N TYR A 232 16.77 -3.37 9.72
CA TYR A 232 16.85 -4.74 10.23
C TYR A 232 15.47 -5.38 10.43
N ILE A 233 14.38 -4.69 9.99
CA ILE A 233 13.01 -5.19 10.05
C ILE A 233 12.62 -5.67 8.64
N THR A 234 12.40 -6.99 8.49
CA THR A 234 11.96 -7.57 7.22
C THR A 234 11.07 -8.80 7.45
N GLY A 235 10.13 -9.05 6.54
CA GLY A 235 9.18 -10.14 6.62
C GLY A 235 8.09 -9.96 7.69
N GLN A 236 7.97 -8.77 8.29
CA GLN A 236 7.05 -8.50 9.38
C GLN A 236 5.71 -7.96 8.88
N VAL A 237 4.67 -8.15 9.71
CA VAL A 237 3.37 -7.52 9.55
C VAL A 237 3.11 -6.65 10.76
N ILE A 238 2.97 -5.34 10.55
CA ILE A 238 2.60 -4.41 11.61
C ILE A 238 1.09 -4.18 11.57
N HIS A 239 0.41 -4.56 12.64
CA HIS A 239 -1.02 -4.34 12.80
C HIS A 239 -1.28 -2.90 13.25
N VAL A 240 -2.11 -2.17 12.46
CA VAL A 240 -2.55 -0.79 12.76
C VAL A 240 -4.07 -0.83 12.87
N ASN A 241 -4.58 -1.40 13.95
CA ASN A 241 -5.98 -1.80 14.07
C ASN A 241 -6.63 -1.47 15.42
N GLY A 242 -5.95 -0.72 16.30
CA GLY A 242 -6.47 -0.36 17.63
C GLY A 242 -6.70 -1.55 18.58
N GLY A 243 -6.02 -2.68 18.32
CA GLY A 243 -6.11 -3.89 19.13
C GLY A 243 -7.20 -4.88 18.67
N MET A 244 -7.86 -4.66 17.52
CA MET A 244 -8.84 -5.62 16.98
C MET A 244 -8.27 -7.02 16.79
N TYR A 245 -7.00 -7.09 16.46
CA TYR A 245 -6.23 -8.33 16.30
C TYR A 245 -4.82 -8.12 16.87
N MET A 246 -4.40 -9.07 17.70
CA MET A 246 -3.09 -9.11 18.37
C MET A 246 -2.44 -10.47 18.18
#